data_bce428463423c9bb5215580efd6665d8
#
_entry.id   bce428463423c9bb5215580efd6665d8
#
_cell.length_a   1.000
_cell.length_b   1.000
_cell.length_c   1.000
_cell.angle_alpha   90.00
_cell.angle_beta   90.00
_cell.angle_gamma   90.00
#
_symmetry.space_group_name_H-M   'P 1'
#
loop_
_entity.id
_entity.type
_entity.pdbx_description
1 polymer ?
#
loop_
_entity_poly.entity_id
_entity_poly.type
_entity_poly.pdbx_seq_one_letter_code
_entity_poly.pdbx_strand_id
1 'polypeptide(L)'
;MAQEPIAVDETLIESVVRTFYGRVRKDHLLGPIFEEHIRDWEPHLQNMFAFWSSVMLHTNRYNGRPMPKHVVLPIDSAHFDQWLDIFKKTVEELCVKEDAELFMKKATQIAHSLELGLAFNNKVLLQPGERYIRNKDHTL
;
A
#
# COMPACT_ATOMS: atom_id res chain seq x y z
N MET A 1 2.44 -34.64 5.33
CA MET A 1 3.60 -33.92 5.29
C MET A 1 3.38 -32.43 5.23
N ALA A 2 4.24 -31.80 5.87
CA ALA A 2 4.11 -30.38 5.97
C ALA A 2 4.25 -29.75 4.60
N GLN A 3 3.38 -28.86 4.32
CA GLN A 3 3.48 -28.06 3.16
C GLN A 3 4.55 -27.04 3.34
N GLU A 4 5.19 -26.67 2.30
CA GLU A 4 5.99 -25.51 2.31
C GLU A 4 5.08 -24.34 2.38
N PRO A 5 5.01 -23.68 3.50
CA PRO A 5 4.01 -22.66 3.68
C PRO A 5 4.30 -21.41 2.87
N ILE A 6 5.56 -21.13 2.62
CA ILE A 6 5.92 -19.85 2.02
C ILE A 6 6.44 -20.07 0.63
N ALA A 7 5.76 -19.51 -0.34
CA ALA A 7 6.21 -19.51 -1.71
C ALA A 7 6.56 -18.10 -2.18
N VAL A 8 6.71 -17.17 -1.25
CA VAL A 8 7.03 -15.78 -1.60
C VAL A 8 8.48 -15.70 -2.06
N ASP A 9 8.66 -15.23 -3.28
CA ASP A 9 9.97 -14.98 -3.84
C ASP A 9 9.87 -13.71 -4.68
N GLU A 10 10.97 -13.31 -5.30
CA GLU A 10 10.98 -12.06 -6.07
C GLU A 10 10.01 -12.14 -7.24
N THR A 11 9.86 -13.28 -7.87
CA THR A 11 8.95 -13.46 -9.00
C THR A 11 7.50 -13.25 -8.56
N LEU A 12 7.10 -13.81 -7.44
CA LEU A 12 5.76 -13.61 -6.91
C LEU A 12 5.53 -12.15 -6.55
N ILE A 13 6.51 -11.51 -5.91
CA ILE A 13 6.41 -10.10 -5.55
C ILE A 13 6.20 -9.25 -6.80
N GLU A 14 6.94 -9.50 -7.87
CA GLU A 14 6.74 -8.74 -9.11
C GLU A 14 5.34 -8.95 -9.67
N SER A 15 4.84 -10.20 -9.65
CA SER A 15 3.47 -10.47 -10.11
C SER A 15 2.44 -9.71 -9.30
N VAL A 16 2.59 -9.74 -7.98
CA VAL A 16 1.66 -9.03 -7.08
C VAL A 16 1.68 -7.53 -7.37
N VAL A 17 2.87 -6.95 -7.43
CA VAL A 17 3.01 -5.51 -7.64
C VAL A 17 2.46 -5.08 -8.99
N ARG A 18 2.82 -5.79 -10.06
CA ARG A 18 2.36 -5.39 -11.40
C ARG A 18 0.84 -5.55 -11.53
N THR A 19 0.28 -6.63 -11.02
CA THR A 19 -1.16 -6.85 -11.09
C THR A 19 -1.90 -5.81 -10.27
N PHE A 20 -1.40 -5.55 -9.06
CA PHE A 20 -1.99 -4.57 -8.17
C PHE A 20 -2.04 -3.18 -8.82
N TYR A 21 -0.90 -2.69 -9.30
CA TYR A 21 -0.86 -1.35 -9.88
C TYR A 21 -1.61 -1.27 -11.22
N GLY A 22 -1.69 -2.39 -11.96
CA GLY A 22 -2.55 -2.43 -13.13
C GLY A 22 -4.00 -2.16 -12.77
N ARG A 23 -4.45 -2.67 -11.63
CA ARG A 23 -5.82 -2.46 -11.14
C ARG A 23 -5.99 -1.06 -10.55
N VAL A 24 -5.00 -0.59 -9.79
CA VAL A 24 -5.04 0.75 -9.19
C VAL A 24 -5.17 1.82 -10.27
N ARG A 25 -4.44 1.68 -11.36
CA ARG A 25 -4.46 2.67 -12.43
C ARG A 25 -5.83 2.77 -13.10
N LYS A 26 -6.63 1.71 -13.03
CA LYS A 26 -7.97 1.69 -13.61
C LYS A 26 -9.05 2.04 -12.60
N ASP A 27 -8.69 2.14 -11.33
CA ASP A 27 -9.63 2.47 -10.27
C ASP A 27 -9.98 3.95 -10.32
N HIS A 28 -11.29 4.29 -10.26
CA HIS A 28 -11.61 5.70 -10.43
C HIS A 28 -11.40 6.56 -9.20
N LEU A 29 -11.16 5.97 -8.05
CA LEU A 29 -10.77 6.76 -6.88
C LEU A 29 -9.24 6.94 -6.85
N LEU A 30 -8.48 5.84 -7.01
CA LEU A 30 -7.04 5.87 -6.88
C LEU A 30 -6.30 6.23 -8.15
N GLY A 31 -6.83 5.82 -9.31
CA GLY A 31 -6.15 6.03 -10.58
C GLY A 31 -5.73 7.47 -10.83
N PRO A 32 -6.66 8.44 -10.68
CA PRO A 32 -6.29 9.83 -10.93
C PRO A 32 -5.17 10.34 -10.01
N ILE A 33 -5.15 9.90 -8.75
CA ILE A 33 -4.11 10.32 -7.81
C ILE A 33 -2.76 9.79 -8.27
N PHE A 34 -2.69 8.51 -8.63
CA PHE A 34 -1.44 7.90 -9.06
C PHE A 34 -0.98 8.45 -10.39
N GLU A 35 -1.89 8.65 -11.36
CA GLU A 35 -1.50 9.18 -12.67
C GLU A 35 -0.97 10.60 -12.57
N GLU A 36 -1.51 11.39 -11.65
CA GLU A 36 -1.03 12.74 -11.45
C GLU A 36 0.36 12.79 -10.83
N HIS A 37 0.67 11.85 -9.93
CA HIS A 37 1.89 11.90 -9.13
C HIS A 37 3.00 10.97 -9.63
N ILE A 38 2.69 10.02 -10.50
CA ILE A 38 3.70 9.11 -11.04
C ILE A 38 3.80 9.36 -12.52
N ARG A 39 4.92 9.93 -12.95
CA ARG A 39 5.14 10.23 -14.37
C ARG A 39 5.67 9.02 -15.10
N ASP A 40 6.56 8.28 -14.46
CA ASP A 40 7.25 7.17 -15.09
C ASP A 40 6.99 5.93 -14.26
N TRP A 41 6.16 5.05 -14.78
CA TRP A 41 5.68 3.90 -14.01
C TRP A 41 6.73 2.83 -13.79
N GLU A 42 7.58 2.59 -14.77
CA GLU A 42 8.52 1.48 -14.61
C GLU A 42 9.50 1.70 -13.45
N PRO A 43 10.14 2.87 -13.30
CA PRO A 43 10.96 3.12 -12.12
C PRO A 43 10.19 3.01 -10.81
N HIS A 44 8.92 3.47 -10.80
CA HIS A 44 8.09 3.33 -9.60
C HIS A 44 7.86 1.87 -9.27
N LEU A 45 7.54 1.04 -10.27
CA LEU A 45 7.34 -0.38 -10.04
C LEU A 45 8.61 -1.05 -9.53
N GLN A 46 9.77 -0.69 -10.06
CA GLN A 46 11.03 -1.23 -9.58
C GLN A 46 11.24 -0.89 -8.11
N ASN A 47 10.91 0.34 -7.70
CA ASN A 47 10.98 0.73 -6.30
C ASN A 47 10.02 -0.09 -5.44
N MET A 48 8.84 -0.41 -5.96
CA MET A 48 7.86 -1.19 -5.23
C MET A 48 8.27 -2.66 -5.13
N PHE A 49 8.94 -3.19 -6.15
CA PHE A 49 9.53 -4.53 -6.03
C PHE A 49 10.54 -4.56 -4.89
N ALA A 50 11.43 -3.57 -4.85
CA ALA A 50 12.44 -3.47 -3.80
C ALA A 50 11.79 -3.30 -2.42
N PHE A 51 10.76 -2.46 -2.35
CA PHE A 51 10.05 -2.22 -1.10
C PHE A 51 9.45 -3.52 -0.56
N TRP A 52 8.67 -4.20 -1.37
CA TRP A 52 8.01 -5.44 -0.93
C TRP A 52 9.00 -6.57 -0.69
N SER A 53 10.09 -6.60 -1.45
CA SER A 53 11.19 -7.55 -1.20
C SER A 53 11.76 -7.33 0.21
N SER A 54 11.98 -6.07 0.57
CA SER A 54 12.48 -5.74 1.90
C SER A 54 11.48 -6.12 2.99
N VAL A 55 10.19 -5.85 2.75
CA VAL A 55 9.14 -6.12 3.74
C VAL A 55 8.93 -7.62 3.93
N MET A 56 8.85 -8.37 2.83
CA MET A 56 8.49 -9.78 2.89
C MET A 56 9.68 -10.71 3.06
N LEU A 57 10.83 -10.36 2.50
CA LEU A 57 12.00 -11.23 2.44
C LEU A 57 13.20 -10.67 3.22
N HIS A 58 13.06 -9.49 3.78
CA HIS A 58 14.11 -8.85 4.60
C HIS A 58 15.42 -8.64 3.82
N THR A 59 15.31 -8.28 2.54
CA THR A 59 16.48 -8.15 1.67
C THR A 59 17.18 -6.80 1.78
N ASN A 60 16.56 -5.82 2.40
CA ASN A 60 17.09 -4.46 2.49
C ASN A 60 17.33 -3.80 1.14
N ARG A 61 16.57 -4.22 0.11
CA ARG A 61 16.71 -3.64 -1.22
C ARG A 61 16.14 -2.23 -1.31
N TYR A 62 15.18 -1.89 -0.43
CA TYR A 62 14.55 -0.58 -0.46
C TYR A 62 15.20 0.33 0.57
N ASN A 63 15.69 1.48 0.13
CA ASN A 63 16.32 2.47 0.99
C ASN A 63 15.57 3.78 1.06
N GLY A 64 14.37 3.84 0.48
CA GLY A 64 13.59 5.07 0.46
C GLY A 64 12.81 5.29 1.73
N ARG A 65 12.07 6.40 1.74
CA ARG A 65 11.19 6.77 2.83
C ARG A 65 9.79 6.99 2.28
N PRO A 66 8.84 6.08 2.55
CA PRO A 66 7.49 6.24 1.99
C PRO A 66 6.74 7.44 2.58
N MET A 67 6.94 7.73 3.88
CA MET A 67 6.11 8.71 4.56
C MET A 67 6.15 10.10 3.93
N PRO A 68 7.35 10.71 3.68
CA PRO A 68 7.34 12.06 3.10
C PRO A 68 6.64 12.14 1.75
N LYS A 69 6.66 11.07 0.98
CA LYS A 69 6.03 11.07 -0.35
C LYS A 69 4.52 10.97 -0.24
N HIS A 70 4.00 10.34 0.80
CA HIS A 70 2.56 10.13 0.95
C HIS A 70 1.86 11.27 1.66
N VAL A 71 2.53 11.97 2.59
CA VAL A 71 1.86 12.98 3.38
C VAL A 71 1.46 14.21 2.57
N VAL A 72 1.99 14.36 1.36
CA VAL A 72 1.62 15.48 0.47
C VAL A 72 0.46 15.14 -0.45
N LEU A 73 -0.03 13.89 -0.43
CA LEU A 73 -1.09 13.47 -1.34
C LEU A 73 -2.47 13.88 -0.80
N PRO A 74 -3.40 14.22 -1.70
CA PRO A 74 -4.77 14.59 -1.30
C PRO A 74 -5.63 13.34 -1.09
N ILE A 75 -5.30 12.56 -0.08
CA ILE A 75 -5.96 11.27 0.18
C ILE A 75 -6.36 11.18 1.65
N ASP A 76 -7.24 10.24 1.95
CA ASP A 76 -7.68 9.99 3.32
C ASP A 76 -8.11 8.52 3.49
N SER A 77 -8.89 8.23 4.53
CA SER A 77 -9.27 6.86 4.87
C SER A 77 -9.94 6.13 3.71
N ALA A 78 -10.75 6.82 2.90
CA ALA A 78 -11.42 6.17 1.78
C ALA A 78 -10.40 5.63 0.77
N HIS A 79 -9.32 6.37 0.55
CA HIS A 79 -8.27 5.94 -0.37
C HIS A 79 -7.50 4.76 0.18
N PHE A 80 -7.17 4.78 1.47
CA PHE A 80 -6.47 3.66 2.10
C PHE A 80 -7.33 2.40 2.10
N ASP A 81 -8.63 2.54 2.36
CA ASP A 81 -9.54 1.40 2.34
C ASP A 81 -9.64 0.79 0.94
N GLN A 82 -9.73 1.64 -0.09
CA GLN A 82 -9.80 1.15 -1.46
C GLN A 82 -8.49 0.48 -1.87
N TRP A 83 -7.36 1.06 -1.46
CA TRP A 83 -6.04 0.49 -1.72
C TRP A 83 -5.95 -0.92 -1.12
N LEU A 84 -6.36 -1.06 0.14
CA LEU A 84 -6.31 -2.36 0.81
C LEU A 84 -7.27 -3.36 0.18
N ASP A 85 -8.45 -2.91 -0.28
CA ASP A 85 -9.41 -3.80 -0.92
C ASP A 85 -8.86 -4.38 -2.22
N ILE A 86 -8.26 -3.52 -3.04
CA ILE A 86 -7.66 -3.97 -4.31
C ILE A 86 -6.48 -4.89 -4.03
N PHE A 87 -5.66 -4.55 -3.04
CA PHE A 87 -4.51 -5.36 -2.68
C PHE A 87 -4.93 -6.74 -2.17
N LYS A 88 -5.96 -6.78 -1.33
CA LYS A 88 -6.47 -8.04 -0.80
C LYS A 88 -6.93 -8.97 -1.93
N LYS A 89 -7.71 -8.43 -2.86
CA LYS A 89 -8.17 -9.23 -3.99
C LYS A 89 -7.01 -9.73 -4.83
N THR A 90 -6.00 -8.92 -5.00
CA THR A 90 -4.83 -9.28 -5.79
C THR A 90 -4.05 -10.42 -5.15
N VAL A 91 -3.73 -10.31 -3.86
CA VAL A 91 -2.94 -11.36 -3.21
C VAL A 91 -3.75 -12.65 -3.03
N GLU A 92 -5.06 -12.53 -2.85
CA GLU A 92 -5.89 -13.73 -2.74
C GLU A 92 -5.95 -14.51 -4.04
N GLU A 93 -5.83 -13.82 -5.18
CA GLU A 93 -5.81 -14.50 -6.48
C GLU A 93 -4.45 -15.10 -6.80
N LEU A 94 -3.38 -14.47 -6.39
CA LEU A 94 -2.04 -14.85 -6.84
C LEU A 94 -1.26 -15.69 -5.83
N CYS A 95 -1.69 -15.73 -4.59
CA CYS A 95 -0.92 -16.37 -3.53
C CYS A 95 -1.71 -17.47 -2.86
N VAL A 96 -0.99 -18.44 -2.26
CA VAL A 96 -1.63 -19.37 -1.35
C VAL A 96 -2.11 -18.59 -0.14
N LYS A 97 -3.06 -19.16 0.59
CA LYS A 97 -3.74 -18.46 1.67
C LYS A 97 -2.77 -17.87 2.69
N GLU A 98 -1.80 -18.64 3.11
CA GLU A 98 -0.85 -18.19 4.14
C GLU A 98 -0.03 -17.01 3.67
N ASP A 99 0.38 -17.03 2.41
CA ASP A 99 1.15 -15.92 1.85
C ASP A 99 0.29 -14.67 1.69
N ALA A 100 -0.96 -14.85 1.24
CA ALA A 100 -1.88 -13.74 1.11
C ALA A 100 -2.13 -13.08 2.46
N GLU A 101 -2.29 -13.87 3.51
CA GLU A 101 -2.50 -13.33 4.85
C GLU A 101 -1.30 -12.55 5.34
N LEU A 102 -0.08 -13.02 5.03
CA LEU A 102 1.11 -12.30 5.43
C LEU A 102 1.25 -10.98 4.67
N PHE A 103 0.98 -10.98 3.36
CA PHE A 103 0.98 -9.73 2.59
C PHE A 103 -0.03 -8.74 3.18
N MET A 104 -1.24 -9.22 3.52
CA MET A 104 -2.29 -8.33 4.06
C MET A 104 -1.93 -7.79 5.43
N LYS A 105 -1.31 -8.61 6.27
CA LYS A 105 -0.87 -8.13 7.58
C LYS A 105 0.11 -6.96 7.42
N LYS A 106 1.09 -7.12 6.53
CA LYS A 106 2.07 -6.07 6.30
C LYS A 106 1.43 -4.84 5.66
N ALA A 107 0.57 -5.05 4.65
CA ALA A 107 -0.08 -3.94 3.97
C ALA A 107 -0.96 -3.14 4.93
N THR A 108 -1.68 -3.81 5.82
CA THR A 108 -2.55 -3.14 6.78
C THR A 108 -1.73 -2.30 7.75
N GLN A 109 -0.60 -2.81 8.21
CA GLN A 109 0.28 -2.06 9.10
C GLN A 109 0.84 -0.83 8.41
N ILE A 110 1.25 -0.98 7.15
CA ILE A 110 1.80 0.13 6.37
C ILE A 110 0.75 1.19 6.14
N ALA A 111 -0.45 0.78 5.72
CA ALA A 111 -1.55 1.72 5.45
C ALA A 111 -1.92 2.50 6.72
N HIS A 112 -2.00 1.81 7.86
CA HIS A 112 -2.33 2.46 9.12
C HIS A 112 -1.30 3.52 9.49
N SER A 113 -0.01 3.18 9.36
CA SER A 113 1.06 4.12 9.66
C SER A 113 1.02 5.33 8.74
N LEU A 114 0.78 5.10 7.46
CA LEU A 114 0.72 6.20 6.49
C LEU A 114 -0.48 7.10 6.76
N GLU A 115 -1.62 6.52 7.11
CA GLU A 115 -2.81 7.31 7.41
C GLU A 115 -2.58 8.20 8.64
N LEU A 116 -1.99 7.64 9.70
CA LEU A 116 -1.66 8.42 10.89
C LEU A 116 -0.71 9.55 10.57
N GLY A 117 0.34 9.26 9.78
CA GLY A 117 1.32 10.28 9.42
C GLY A 117 0.73 11.36 8.55
N LEU A 118 -0.16 10.99 7.63
CA LEU A 118 -0.84 11.94 6.76
C LEU A 118 -1.73 12.87 7.58
N ALA A 119 -2.52 12.31 8.49
CA ALA A 119 -3.38 13.11 9.36
C ALA A 119 -2.54 14.09 10.20
N PHE A 120 -1.47 13.58 10.80
CA PHE A 120 -0.60 14.43 11.62
C PHE A 120 0.02 15.56 10.80
N ASN A 121 0.47 15.26 9.59
CA ASN A 121 1.02 16.28 8.70
C ASN A 121 0.00 17.37 8.38
N ASN A 122 -1.28 17.02 8.36
CA ASN A 122 -2.37 17.94 8.12
C ASN A 122 -2.97 18.47 9.43
N LYS A 123 -2.23 18.34 10.52
CA LYS A 123 -2.57 18.89 11.84
C LYS A 123 -3.82 18.26 12.45
N VAL A 124 -4.07 17.00 12.13
CA VAL A 124 -5.15 16.23 12.73
C VAL A 124 -4.53 15.10 13.54
N LEU A 125 -4.82 15.08 14.84
CA LEU A 125 -4.36 14.02 15.71
C LEU A 125 -5.51 13.04 15.91
N LEU A 126 -5.36 11.84 15.33
CA LEU A 126 -6.40 10.83 15.41
C LEU A 126 -6.41 10.16 16.77
N GLN A 127 -7.60 9.99 17.32
CA GLN A 127 -7.78 9.22 18.54
C GLN A 127 -7.78 7.73 18.20
N PRO A 128 -7.59 6.84 19.19
CA PRO A 128 -7.64 5.41 18.91
C PRO A 128 -8.94 5.04 18.20
N GLY A 129 -8.82 4.34 17.07
CA GLY A 129 -9.97 3.93 16.27
C GLY A 129 -10.53 4.98 15.35
N GLU A 130 -10.06 6.21 15.43
CA GLU A 130 -10.53 7.28 14.56
C GLU A 130 -9.86 7.19 13.20
N ARG A 131 -10.63 7.46 12.13
CA ARG A 131 -10.11 7.43 10.77
C ARG A 131 -9.96 8.84 10.24
N TYR A 132 -9.01 9.05 9.36
CA TYR A 132 -8.75 10.38 8.80
C TYR A 132 -9.69 10.67 7.64
N ILE A 133 -10.43 11.80 7.75
CA ILE A 133 -11.31 12.28 6.70
C ILE A 133 -10.84 13.67 6.31
N ARG A 134 -10.31 13.77 5.09
CA ARG A 134 -9.56 14.94 4.65
C ARG A 134 -10.39 16.21 4.60
N ASN A 135 -11.61 16.13 4.09
CA ASN A 135 -12.45 17.30 3.92
C ASN A 135 -13.48 17.45 5.02
N LYS A 136 -13.31 16.73 6.13
CA LYS A 136 -14.19 16.86 7.26
C LYS A 136 -14.01 18.23 7.88
N ASP A 137 -15.12 18.85 8.26
CA ASP A 137 -15.07 20.14 8.95
C ASP A 137 -14.60 19.91 10.38
N HIS A 138 -13.41 20.42 10.68
CA HIS A 138 -12.83 20.31 12.03
C HIS A 138 -13.04 21.57 12.85
N THR A 139 -13.66 22.59 12.28
CA THR A 139 -13.96 23.81 13.02
C THR A 139 -15.29 23.69 13.71
N LEU A 140 -15.49 24.42 14.72
CA LEU A 140 -16.74 24.38 15.46
C LEU A 140 -17.34 25.76 15.59
#